data_1520b04e04de0cff23182d91770c11d5
#
_entry.id   1520b04e04de0cff23182d91770c11d5
#
_cell.length_a   1.000
_cell.length_b   1.000
_cell.length_c   1.000
_cell.angle_alpha   90.00
_cell.angle_beta   90.00
_cell.angle_gamma   90.00
#
_symmetry.space_group_name_H-M   'P 1'
#
loop_
_entity.id
_entity.type
_entity.pdbx_description
1 polymer ?
#
loop_
_entity_poly.entity_id
_entity_poly.type
_entity_poly.pdbx_seq_one_letter_code
_entity_poly.pdbx_strand_id
1 'polypeptide(L)'
;MIMPIWLPFTFFLVALVYSIMGFGGGSSYLAFLVLAGLPYQSVPPLALICNLIVAGSGLWYFYRGGYLKFKKVLPFIIFSIPSAYLGGKLLIAKELFSLLLGFSLLVVALRMFLPDRLFERSREVSSHRAWIIGLPIGGILGFFSGXXXXXXXXXSLFIVVNSFAGLLGQFHKGAIDFQFLFPLGLAVFLGGQIGSRLGAYRLPQFGLQRLLAGLILYVSVKLILGV
;
A
#
# COMPACT_ATOMS: atom_id res chain seq x y z
N MET A 1 -8.67 -9.28 22.64
CA MET A 1 -7.29 -8.70 22.62
C MET A 1 -7.39 -7.19 22.77
N ILE A 2 -6.59 -6.58 23.69
CA ILE A 2 -6.63 -5.13 23.92
C ILE A 2 -5.74 -4.47 22.86
N MET A 3 -6.29 -3.49 22.16
CA MET A 3 -5.54 -2.76 21.13
C MET A 3 -4.47 -1.87 21.77
N PRO A 4 -3.20 -2.00 21.35
CA PRO A 4 -2.15 -1.11 21.87
C PRO A 4 -2.45 0.36 21.50
N ILE A 5 -2.31 1.27 22.45
CA ILE A 5 -2.61 2.70 22.28
C ILE A 5 -1.73 3.33 21.19
N TRP A 6 -0.50 2.84 21.03
CA TRP A 6 0.43 3.37 20.01
C TRP A 6 -0.03 3.06 18.57
N LEU A 7 -0.87 2.02 18.38
CA LEU A 7 -1.21 1.54 17.04
C LEU A 7 -2.04 2.57 16.22
N PRO A 8 -3.15 3.14 16.73
CA PRO A 8 -3.86 4.19 15.99
C PRO A 8 -3.01 5.42 15.71
N PHE A 9 -2.13 5.80 16.65
CA PHE A 9 -1.23 6.93 16.46
C PHE A 9 -0.24 6.66 15.31
N THR A 10 0.35 5.46 15.27
CA THR A 10 1.26 5.04 14.20
C THR A 10 0.52 5.01 12.84
N PHE A 11 -0.70 4.48 12.83
CA PHE A 11 -1.53 4.43 11.62
C PHE A 11 -1.85 5.84 11.11
N PHE A 12 -2.14 6.77 12.01
CA PHE A 12 -2.35 8.18 11.67
C PHE A 12 -1.09 8.78 11.02
N LEU A 13 0.08 8.59 11.63
CA LEU A 13 1.36 9.11 11.10
C LEU A 13 1.69 8.50 9.73
N VAL A 14 1.54 7.19 9.60
CA VAL A 14 1.75 6.49 8.32
C VAL A 14 0.81 7.05 7.25
N ALA A 15 -0.48 7.16 7.56
CA ALA A 15 -1.48 7.69 6.64
C ALA A 15 -1.13 9.11 6.20
N LEU A 16 -0.74 9.96 7.15
CA LEU A 16 -0.37 11.36 6.92
C LEU A 16 0.81 11.44 5.93
N VAL A 17 1.89 10.71 6.22
CA VAL A 17 3.11 10.79 5.40
C VAL A 17 2.89 10.16 4.01
N TYR A 18 2.23 9.00 3.94
CA TYR A 18 1.95 8.36 2.65
C TYR A 18 1.01 9.20 1.78
N SER A 19 0.02 9.86 2.39
CA SER A 19 -0.93 10.71 1.66
C SER A 19 -0.27 11.98 1.12
N ILE A 20 0.73 12.55 1.82
CA ILE A 20 1.53 13.66 1.31
C ILE A 20 2.18 13.28 -0.03
N MET A 21 2.63 12.02 -0.14
CA MET A 21 3.27 11.49 -1.35
C MET A 21 2.26 10.92 -2.37
N GLY A 22 0.96 10.86 -2.03
CA GLY A 22 -0.08 10.31 -2.90
C GLY A 22 -0.17 8.79 -2.88
N PHE A 23 0.35 8.14 -1.85
CA PHE A 23 0.33 6.68 -1.69
C PHE A 23 -0.66 6.25 -0.59
N GLY A 24 -0.86 4.94 -0.47
CA GLY A 24 -1.81 4.38 0.49
C GLY A 24 -1.20 4.00 1.85
N GLY A 25 -0.12 3.27 1.88
CA GLY A 25 0.54 2.82 3.11
C GLY A 25 0.24 1.38 3.52
N GLY A 26 -0.41 0.61 2.63
CA GLY A 26 -0.87 -0.75 2.94
C GLY A 26 0.20 -1.68 3.50
N SER A 27 1.40 -1.65 2.94
CA SER A 27 2.52 -2.48 3.40
C SER A 27 2.96 -2.13 4.84
N SER A 28 2.96 -0.84 5.18
CA SER A 28 3.29 -0.39 6.53
C SER A 28 2.20 -0.80 7.52
N TYR A 29 0.92 -0.71 7.12
CA TYR A 29 -0.18 -1.17 7.98
C TYR A 29 -0.06 -2.67 8.26
N LEU A 30 0.20 -3.48 7.21
CA LEU A 30 0.45 -4.92 7.39
C LEU A 30 1.55 -5.15 8.44
N ALA A 31 2.67 -4.45 8.27
CA ALA A 31 3.84 -4.58 9.14
C ALA A 31 3.51 -4.27 10.60
N PHE A 32 2.83 -3.12 10.84
CA PHE A 32 2.49 -2.71 12.21
C PHE A 32 1.44 -3.62 12.86
N LEU A 33 0.49 -4.15 12.08
CA LEU A 33 -0.48 -5.12 12.61
C LEU A 33 0.20 -6.43 13.01
N VAL A 34 1.16 -6.90 12.21
CA VAL A 34 1.95 -8.10 12.55
C VAL A 34 2.78 -7.84 13.81
N LEU A 35 3.45 -6.68 13.91
CA LEU A 35 4.24 -6.30 15.10
C LEU A 35 3.36 -6.16 16.36
N ALA A 36 2.11 -5.74 16.19
CA ALA A 36 1.15 -5.63 17.29
C ALA A 36 0.61 -7.01 17.72
N GLY A 37 1.00 -8.08 17.04
CA GLY A 37 0.66 -9.45 17.40
C GLY A 37 -0.76 -9.85 17.01
N LEU A 38 -1.39 -9.15 16.07
CA LEU A 38 -2.73 -9.53 15.62
C LEU A 38 -2.72 -10.88 14.89
N PRO A 39 -3.81 -11.65 14.99
CA PRO A 39 -3.92 -12.91 14.22
C PRO A 39 -3.70 -12.61 12.73
N TYR A 40 -2.80 -13.37 12.12
CA TYR A 40 -2.37 -13.09 10.74
C TYR A 40 -3.54 -13.11 9.74
N GLN A 41 -4.61 -13.81 10.06
CA GLN A 41 -5.83 -13.87 9.23
C GLN A 41 -6.56 -12.51 9.19
N SER A 42 -6.52 -11.74 10.29
CA SER A 42 -7.17 -10.42 10.38
C SER A 42 -6.29 -9.30 9.82
N VAL A 43 -4.97 -9.52 9.73
CA VAL A 43 -3.99 -8.51 9.33
C VAL A 43 -4.24 -7.99 7.90
N PRO A 44 -4.32 -8.86 6.85
CA PRO A 44 -4.48 -8.34 5.50
C PRO A 44 -5.81 -7.60 5.26
N PRO A 45 -6.99 -8.09 5.70
CA PRO A 45 -8.22 -7.32 5.44
C PRO A 45 -8.23 -5.96 6.15
N LEU A 46 -7.73 -5.87 7.40
CA LEU A 46 -7.62 -4.58 8.11
C LEU A 46 -6.71 -3.61 7.37
N ALA A 47 -5.53 -4.10 6.94
CA ALA A 47 -4.57 -3.27 6.20
C ALA A 47 -5.13 -2.82 4.86
N LEU A 48 -5.85 -3.69 4.14
CA LEU A 48 -6.46 -3.36 2.84
C LEU A 48 -7.56 -2.32 2.99
N ILE A 49 -8.39 -2.40 4.04
CA ILE A 49 -9.44 -1.40 4.30
C ILE A 49 -8.79 -0.04 4.64
N CYS A 50 -7.79 -0.02 5.53
CA CYS A 50 -7.05 1.20 5.86
C CYS A 50 -6.41 1.81 4.60
N ASN A 51 -5.83 0.95 3.77
CA ASN A 51 -5.21 1.36 2.50
C ASN A 51 -6.25 1.96 1.53
N LEU A 52 -7.46 1.37 1.45
CA LEU A 52 -8.57 1.88 0.65
C LEU A 52 -9.00 3.28 1.12
N ILE A 53 -9.09 3.50 2.43
CA ILE A 53 -9.49 4.79 3.00
C ILE A 53 -8.48 5.87 2.60
N VAL A 54 -7.18 5.59 2.77
CA VAL A 54 -6.11 6.56 2.49
C VAL A 54 -5.97 6.81 0.98
N ALA A 55 -5.85 5.73 0.19
CA ALA A 55 -5.68 5.84 -1.26
C ALA A 55 -6.93 6.43 -1.94
N GLY A 56 -8.12 6.13 -1.41
CA GLY A 56 -9.38 6.71 -1.86
C GLY A 56 -9.42 8.22 -1.64
N SER A 57 -8.93 8.69 -0.49
CA SER A 57 -8.80 10.13 -0.21
C SER A 57 -7.88 10.79 -1.24
N GLY A 58 -6.70 10.20 -1.48
CA GLY A 58 -5.75 10.68 -2.48
C GLY A 58 -6.36 10.68 -3.89
N LEU A 59 -7.03 9.59 -4.26
CA LEU A 59 -7.69 9.46 -5.57
C LEU A 59 -8.71 10.59 -5.80
N TRP A 60 -9.50 10.91 -4.78
CA TRP A 60 -10.49 11.99 -4.83
C TRP A 60 -9.84 13.34 -5.15
N TYR A 61 -8.76 13.69 -4.44
CA TYR A 61 -8.04 14.95 -4.65
C TYR A 61 -7.38 15.00 -6.03
N PHE A 62 -6.76 13.90 -6.48
CA PHE A 62 -6.13 13.82 -7.82
C PHE A 62 -7.16 13.88 -8.94
N TYR A 63 -8.34 13.29 -8.73
CA TYR A 63 -9.46 13.36 -9.69
C TYR A 63 -9.93 14.81 -9.84
N ARG A 64 -10.18 15.48 -8.72
CA ARG A 64 -10.61 16.90 -8.72
C ARG A 64 -9.57 17.84 -9.32
N GLY A 65 -8.29 17.52 -9.13
CA GLY A 65 -7.18 18.29 -9.69
C GLY A 65 -6.92 18.06 -11.18
N GLY A 66 -7.66 17.15 -11.84
CA GLY A 66 -7.51 16.86 -13.26
C GLY A 66 -6.24 16.08 -13.61
N TYR A 67 -5.56 15.50 -12.63
CA TYR A 67 -4.28 14.80 -12.83
C TYR A 67 -4.45 13.34 -13.26
N LEU A 68 -5.70 12.82 -13.29
CA LEU A 68 -5.97 11.40 -13.57
C LEU A 68 -6.03 11.12 -15.08
N LYS A 69 -5.03 10.41 -15.58
CA LYS A 69 -4.96 9.94 -16.97
C LYS A 69 -5.37 8.47 -17.05
N PHE A 70 -6.67 8.20 -17.01
CA PHE A 70 -7.24 6.84 -16.98
C PHE A 70 -6.68 5.92 -18.07
N LYS A 71 -6.54 6.43 -19.31
CA LYS A 71 -6.08 5.64 -20.46
C LYS A 71 -4.68 5.05 -20.26
N LYS A 72 -3.80 5.72 -19.50
CA LYS A 72 -2.43 5.25 -19.26
C LYS A 72 -2.37 4.16 -18.17
N VAL A 73 -3.35 4.15 -17.26
CA VAL A 73 -3.38 3.22 -16.11
C VAL A 73 -4.18 1.94 -16.44
N LEU A 74 -5.12 2.04 -17.36
CA LEU A 74 -6.08 0.98 -17.70
C LEU A 74 -5.43 -0.37 -18.02
N PRO A 75 -4.37 -0.46 -18.88
CA PRO A 75 -3.76 -1.75 -19.17
C PRO A 75 -3.23 -2.47 -17.92
N PHE A 76 -2.66 -1.71 -16.99
CA PHE A 76 -2.11 -2.27 -15.74
C PHE A 76 -3.23 -2.73 -14.81
N ILE A 77 -4.33 -1.99 -14.72
CA ILE A 77 -5.49 -2.30 -13.87
C ILE A 77 -6.16 -3.60 -14.31
N ILE A 78 -6.42 -3.76 -15.61
CA ILE A 78 -7.17 -4.91 -16.15
C ILE A 78 -6.50 -6.24 -15.76
N PHE A 79 -5.17 -6.29 -15.84
CA PHE A 79 -4.43 -7.51 -15.51
C PHE A 79 -4.14 -7.66 -14.02
N SER A 80 -4.07 -6.56 -13.28
CA SER A 80 -3.78 -6.62 -11.83
C SER A 80 -5.00 -7.02 -10.99
N ILE A 81 -6.23 -6.70 -11.44
CA ILE A 81 -7.46 -7.04 -10.71
C ILE A 81 -7.58 -8.56 -10.45
N PRO A 82 -7.57 -9.42 -11.49
CA PRO A 82 -7.67 -10.86 -11.25
C PRO A 82 -6.49 -11.39 -10.42
N SER A 83 -5.28 -10.87 -10.64
CA SER A 83 -4.10 -11.28 -9.88
C SER A 83 -4.21 -10.88 -8.41
N ALA A 84 -4.68 -9.68 -8.11
CA ALA A 84 -4.89 -9.21 -6.73
C ALA A 84 -5.98 -10.01 -6.02
N TYR A 85 -7.06 -10.34 -6.74
CA TYR A 85 -8.14 -11.19 -6.21
C TYR A 85 -7.62 -12.59 -5.86
N LEU A 86 -6.88 -13.20 -6.80
CA LEU A 86 -6.28 -14.53 -6.59
C LEU A 86 -5.27 -14.51 -5.45
N GLY A 87 -4.41 -13.48 -5.40
CA GLY A 87 -3.45 -13.29 -4.30
C GLY A 87 -4.15 -13.16 -2.95
N GLY A 88 -5.27 -12.42 -2.91
CA GLY A 88 -6.10 -12.28 -1.71
C GLY A 88 -6.74 -13.61 -1.28
N LYS A 89 -7.12 -14.45 -2.24
CA LYS A 89 -7.78 -15.73 -1.98
C LYS A 89 -6.81 -16.81 -1.47
N LEU A 90 -5.52 -16.70 -1.80
CA LEU A 90 -4.53 -17.71 -1.40
C LEU A 90 -4.34 -17.76 0.12
N LEU A 91 -4.42 -18.96 0.67
CA LEU A 91 -4.08 -19.23 2.06
C LEU A 91 -2.56 -19.51 2.12
N ILE A 92 -1.83 -18.60 2.71
CA ILE A 92 -0.37 -18.68 2.84
C ILE A 92 -0.04 -18.91 4.31
N ALA A 93 0.90 -19.80 4.60
CA ALA A 93 1.39 -20.04 5.95
C ALA A 93 1.96 -18.75 6.55
N LYS A 94 1.80 -18.56 7.85
CA LYS A 94 2.23 -17.35 8.58
C LYS A 94 3.70 -17.03 8.31
N GLU A 95 4.55 -18.04 8.34
CA GLU A 95 6.00 -17.93 8.16
C GLU A 95 6.32 -17.40 6.75
N LEU A 96 5.71 -18.02 5.74
CA LEU A 96 5.89 -17.61 4.35
C LEU A 96 5.35 -16.20 4.10
N PHE A 97 4.19 -15.88 4.70
CA PHE A 97 3.60 -14.53 4.63
C PHE A 97 4.56 -13.48 5.20
N SER A 98 5.11 -13.73 6.41
CA SER A 98 6.04 -12.80 7.08
C SER A 98 7.32 -12.61 6.26
N LEU A 99 7.84 -13.69 5.69
CA LEU A 99 9.04 -13.69 4.86
C LEU A 99 8.80 -12.89 3.56
N LEU A 100 7.71 -13.16 2.86
CA LEU A 100 7.36 -12.44 1.62
C LEU A 100 7.12 -10.96 1.90
N LEU A 101 6.41 -10.65 3.02
CA LEU A 101 6.17 -9.28 3.45
C LEU A 101 7.50 -8.60 3.79
N GLY A 102 8.37 -9.24 4.57
CA GLY A 102 9.69 -8.72 4.94
C GLY A 102 10.53 -8.39 3.70
N PHE A 103 10.64 -9.34 2.76
CA PHE A 103 11.40 -9.11 1.52
C PHE A 103 10.80 -7.97 0.67
N SER A 104 9.48 -7.93 0.52
CA SER A 104 8.85 -6.85 -0.25
C SER A 104 9.07 -5.48 0.41
N LEU A 105 8.99 -5.41 1.73
CA LEU A 105 9.30 -4.18 2.49
C LEU A 105 10.77 -3.79 2.35
N LEU A 106 11.69 -4.76 2.35
CA LEU A 106 13.12 -4.50 2.17
C LEU A 106 13.39 -3.84 0.81
N VAL A 107 12.80 -4.39 -0.25
CA VAL A 107 12.93 -3.82 -1.61
C VAL A 107 12.38 -2.39 -1.65
N VAL A 108 11.20 -2.16 -1.03
CA VAL A 108 10.58 -0.83 -0.96
C VAL A 108 11.47 0.15 -0.18
N ALA A 109 11.99 -0.28 0.99
CA ALA A 109 12.85 0.57 1.82
C ALA A 109 14.12 0.96 1.06
N LEU A 110 14.78 -0.01 0.45
CA LEU A 110 16.01 0.24 -0.35
C LEU A 110 15.70 1.19 -1.51
N ARG A 111 14.58 0.98 -2.21
CA ARG A 111 14.13 1.86 -3.30
C ARG A 111 13.91 3.31 -2.81
N MET A 112 13.38 3.48 -1.60
CA MET A 112 13.10 4.82 -1.03
C MET A 112 14.38 5.56 -0.63
N PHE A 113 15.50 4.86 -0.37
CA PHE A 113 16.80 5.48 -0.11
C PHE A 113 17.49 5.94 -1.39
N LEU A 114 17.16 5.34 -2.54
CA LEU A 114 17.77 5.68 -3.82
C LEU A 114 17.18 6.98 -4.37
N PRO A 115 17.99 7.85 -4.98
CA PRO A 115 17.48 9.10 -5.55
C PRO A 115 16.60 8.82 -6.77
N ASP A 116 15.52 9.57 -6.90
CA ASP A 116 14.55 9.41 -8.00
C ASP A 116 15.18 9.64 -9.38
N ARG A 117 16.25 10.42 -9.45
CA ARG A 117 16.99 10.70 -10.69
C ARG A 117 17.48 9.44 -11.43
N LEU A 118 17.71 8.34 -10.68
CA LEU A 118 18.11 7.06 -11.28
C LEU A 118 16.96 6.40 -12.07
N PHE A 119 15.73 6.80 -11.80
CA PHE A 119 14.52 6.18 -12.36
C PHE A 119 13.70 7.14 -13.23
N GLU A 120 14.11 8.42 -13.31
CA GLU A 120 13.41 9.46 -14.09
C GLU A 120 13.54 9.28 -15.61
N ARG A 121 14.37 8.35 -16.08
CA ARG A 121 14.53 8.07 -17.51
C ARG A 121 13.35 7.26 -18.07
N SER A 122 12.13 7.65 -17.72
CA SER A 122 10.95 7.05 -18.32
C SER A 122 10.68 7.71 -19.68
N ARG A 123 11.21 7.08 -20.73
CA ARG A 123 10.72 7.31 -22.10
C ARG A 123 9.20 7.12 -22.07
N GLU A 124 8.47 8.02 -22.67
CA GLU A 124 7.04 7.83 -22.86
C GLU A 124 6.82 6.48 -23.53
N VAL A 125 6.24 5.54 -22.78
CA VAL A 125 5.96 4.20 -23.30
C VAL A 125 4.81 4.34 -24.29
N SER A 126 5.06 3.96 -25.54
CA SER A 126 4.02 3.89 -26.58
C SER A 126 2.84 3.07 -26.08
N SER A 127 1.63 3.44 -26.48
CA SER A 127 0.40 2.77 -26.06
C SER A 127 0.46 1.25 -26.28
N HIS A 128 1.03 0.80 -27.41
CA HIS A 128 1.17 -0.61 -27.73
C HIS A 128 2.14 -1.34 -26.76
N ARG A 129 3.27 -0.70 -26.43
CA ARG A 129 4.24 -1.25 -25.46
C ARG A 129 3.66 -1.30 -24.04
N ALA A 130 2.78 -0.35 -23.71
CA ALA A 130 2.10 -0.35 -22.40
C ALA A 130 1.24 -1.61 -22.22
N TRP A 131 0.61 -2.11 -23.28
CA TRP A 131 -0.17 -3.36 -23.21
C TRP A 131 0.73 -4.60 -23.06
N ILE A 132 1.83 -4.67 -23.81
CA ILE A 132 2.76 -5.81 -23.76
C ILE A 132 3.45 -5.89 -22.38
N ILE A 133 3.88 -4.75 -21.86
CA ILE A 133 4.58 -4.66 -20.55
C ILE A 133 3.59 -4.74 -19.39
N GLY A 134 2.40 -4.18 -19.56
CA GLY A 134 1.35 -4.16 -18.53
C GLY A 134 0.86 -5.55 -18.15
N LEU A 135 0.88 -6.50 -19.08
CA LEU A 135 0.41 -7.86 -18.85
C LEU A 135 1.26 -8.59 -17.78
N PRO A 136 2.57 -8.79 -17.95
CA PRO A 136 3.36 -9.48 -16.92
C PRO A 136 3.56 -8.60 -15.66
N ILE A 137 3.84 -7.32 -15.81
CA ILE A 137 4.09 -6.42 -14.67
C ILE A 137 2.80 -6.22 -13.87
N GLY A 138 1.68 -5.97 -14.53
CA GLY A 138 0.38 -5.80 -13.88
C GLY A 138 -0.06 -7.07 -13.16
N GLY A 139 0.16 -8.23 -13.78
CA GLY A 139 -0.12 -9.54 -13.18
C GLY A 139 0.71 -9.80 -11.93
N ILE A 140 2.02 -9.61 -12.02
CA ILE A 140 2.95 -9.81 -10.90
C ILE A 140 2.67 -8.78 -9.79
N LEU A 141 2.55 -7.49 -10.14
CA LEU A 141 2.27 -6.44 -9.17
C LEU A 141 0.88 -6.60 -8.54
N GLY A 142 -0.11 -7.06 -9.31
CA GLY A 142 -1.44 -7.37 -8.80
C GLY A 142 -1.41 -8.51 -7.79
N PHE A 143 -0.69 -9.58 -8.12
CA PHE A 143 -0.50 -10.72 -7.23
C PHE A 143 0.18 -10.29 -5.92
N PHE A 144 1.28 -9.53 -6.00
CA PHE A 144 1.99 -9.01 -4.82
C PHE A 144 1.29 -7.80 -4.18
N SER A 145 0.44 -7.07 -4.91
CA SER A 145 -0.35 -5.94 -4.37
C SER A 145 -1.45 -6.40 -3.41
N GLY A 146 -1.83 -7.60 -3.55
CA GLY A 146 -2.46 -8.26 -2.42
C GLY A 146 -1.55 -8.30 -1.18
N UNK A 147 -0.33 -7.80 -1.40
CA UNK A 147 0.62 -7.73 -0.38
C UNK A 147 1.44 -6.52 -0.39
N UNK A 148 1.67 -5.94 -1.17
CA UNK A 148 2.47 -4.79 -0.98
C UNK A 148 2.39 -3.90 -2.18
N UNK A 149 2.22 -2.97 -2.04
CA UNK A 149 2.02 -2.03 -3.07
C UNK A 149 3.25 -1.31 -3.39
N UNK A 150 3.68 -1.65 -4.11
CA UNK A 150 4.70 -0.82 -4.62
C UNK A 150 4.18 0.06 -5.63
N UNK A 151 4.16 0.86 -5.24
CA UNK A 151 3.61 1.67 -6.11
C UNK A 151 4.28 2.74 -6.73
N UNK A 152 4.71 2.43 -7.39
CA UNK A 152 5.24 3.53 -8.08
C UNK A 152 4.11 4.43 -8.45
N UNK A 153 4.15 5.00 -8.59
CA UNK A 153 3.40 5.96 -9.00
C UNK A 153 2.01 5.70 -8.80
N UNK A 154 1.99 5.95 -7.85
CA UNK A 154 0.98 5.66 -7.59
C UNK A 154 -0.17 5.99 -8.18
N UNK A 155 -0.38 5.54 -8.70
CA UNK A 155 -1.59 5.66 -9.09
C UNK A 155 -2.43 5.33 -8.02
N SER A 156 -2.89 6.14 -7.38
CA SER A 156 -3.86 5.95 -6.31
C SER A 156 -5.07 5.14 -6.78
N LEU A 157 -5.48 5.31 -8.01
CA LEU A 157 -6.49 4.48 -8.67
C LEU A 157 -6.07 3.00 -8.69
N PHE A 158 -4.84 2.69 -9.08
CA PHE A 158 -4.32 1.31 -9.10
C PHE A 158 -4.36 0.70 -7.69
N ILE A 159 -3.93 1.48 -6.71
CA ILE A 159 -3.92 1.04 -5.29
C ILE A 159 -5.36 0.75 -4.81
N VAL A 160 -6.29 1.65 -5.09
CA VAL A 160 -7.70 1.50 -4.69
C VAL A 160 -8.29 0.23 -5.32
N VAL A 161 -8.11 0.07 -6.63
CA VAL A 161 -8.70 -1.08 -7.37
C VAL A 161 -8.10 -2.40 -6.88
N ASN A 162 -6.77 -2.46 -6.70
CA ASN A 162 -6.11 -3.70 -6.24
C ASN A 162 -6.42 -4.01 -4.76
N SER A 163 -6.51 -2.99 -3.90
CA SER A 163 -6.89 -3.20 -2.50
C SER A 163 -8.32 -3.71 -2.41
N PHE A 164 -9.20 -3.19 -3.25
CA PHE A 164 -10.59 -3.65 -3.31
C PHE A 164 -10.66 -5.10 -3.82
N ALA A 165 -9.96 -5.42 -4.91
CA ALA A 165 -9.91 -6.76 -5.47
C ALA A 165 -9.30 -7.78 -4.47
N GLY A 166 -8.21 -7.39 -3.80
CA GLY A 166 -7.58 -8.22 -2.77
C GLY A 166 -8.49 -8.45 -1.58
N LEU A 167 -9.23 -7.41 -1.16
CA LEU A 167 -10.21 -7.51 -0.07
C LEU A 167 -11.35 -8.48 -0.45
N LEU A 168 -11.86 -8.39 -1.69
CA LEU A 168 -12.86 -9.35 -2.18
C LEU A 168 -12.33 -10.78 -2.17
N GLY A 169 -11.06 -10.98 -2.52
CA GLY A 169 -10.42 -12.30 -2.45
C GLY A 169 -10.31 -12.83 -1.02
N GLN A 170 -10.26 -11.93 -0.04
CA GLN A 170 -10.12 -12.30 1.37
C GLN A 170 -11.46 -12.47 2.10
N PHE A 171 -12.58 -12.13 1.45
CA PHE A 171 -13.90 -12.10 2.09
C PHE A 171 -14.29 -13.44 2.73
N HIS A 172 -13.73 -14.55 2.23
CA HIS A 172 -14.02 -15.90 2.73
C HIS A 172 -13.12 -16.35 3.89
N LYS A 173 -12.09 -15.58 4.26
CA LYS A 173 -11.04 -16.05 5.18
C LYS A 173 -11.27 -15.71 6.65
N GLY A 174 -12.11 -14.75 6.94
CA GLY A 174 -12.29 -14.41 8.35
C GLY A 174 -13.08 -13.14 8.57
N ALA A 175 -13.55 -13.03 9.77
CA ALA A 175 -14.29 -11.87 10.21
C ALA A 175 -13.38 -10.66 10.33
N ILE A 176 -13.83 -9.55 9.78
CA ILE A 176 -13.20 -8.26 10.00
C ILE A 176 -13.42 -7.89 11.47
N ASP A 177 -12.35 -7.66 12.18
CA ASP A 177 -12.43 -7.25 13.58
C ASP A 177 -12.77 -5.76 13.66
N PHE A 178 -14.05 -5.47 13.86
CA PHE A 178 -14.57 -4.10 13.92
C PHE A 178 -14.01 -3.32 15.11
N GLN A 179 -13.61 -4.01 16.18
CA GLN A 179 -12.99 -3.40 17.35
C GLN A 179 -11.67 -2.70 16.98
N PHE A 180 -10.91 -3.32 16.07
CA PHE A 180 -9.67 -2.74 15.54
C PHE A 180 -9.95 -1.81 14.35
N LEU A 181 -10.89 -2.18 13.50
CA LEU A 181 -11.16 -1.44 12.25
C LEU A 181 -11.61 0.01 12.52
N PHE A 182 -12.50 0.22 13.48
CA PHE A 182 -13.08 1.54 13.73
C PHE A 182 -12.01 2.57 14.14
N PRO A 183 -11.22 2.33 15.21
CA PRO A 183 -10.21 3.32 15.61
C PRO A 183 -9.07 3.46 14.59
N LEU A 184 -8.64 2.37 13.96
CA LEU A 184 -7.60 2.43 12.92
C LEU A 184 -8.12 3.14 11.66
N GLY A 185 -9.35 2.84 11.26
CA GLY A 185 -10.01 3.49 10.11
C GLY A 185 -10.15 4.99 10.32
N LEU A 186 -10.55 5.42 11.53
CA LEU A 186 -10.65 6.82 11.88
C LEU A 186 -9.27 7.50 11.85
N ALA A 187 -8.26 6.85 12.42
CA ALA A 187 -6.88 7.34 12.45
C ALA A 187 -6.34 7.56 11.03
N VAL A 188 -6.48 6.55 10.14
CA VAL A 188 -5.99 6.66 8.77
C VAL A 188 -6.82 7.65 7.93
N PHE A 189 -8.11 7.76 8.20
CA PHE A 189 -8.96 8.75 7.52
C PHE A 189 -8.48 10.17 7.84
N LEU A 190 -8.28 10.48 9.13
CA LEU A 190 -7.81 11.81 9.56
C LEU A 190 -6.40 12.09 9.02
N GLY A 191 -5.48 11.13 9.17
CA GLY A 191 -4.13 11.27 8.63
C GLY A 191 -4.12 11.43 7.12
N GLY A 192 -4.95 10.65 6.43
CA GLY A 192 -5.10 10.70 4.98
C GLY A 192 -5.62 12.04 4.47
N GLN A 193 -6.66 12.58 5.13
CA GLN A 193 -7.24 13.89 4.75
C GLN A 193 -6.24 15.02 4.95
N ILE A 194 -5.56 15.03 6.10
CA ILE A 194 -4.55 16.06 6.41
C ILE A 194 -3.37 15.93 5.44
N GLY A 195 -2.85 14.71 5.27
CA GLY A 195 -1.70 14.44 4.40
C GLY A 195 -1.97 14.80 2.94
N SER A 196 -3.13 14.43 2.41
CA SER A 196 -3.50 14.74 1.02
C SER A 196 -3.57 16.25 0.77
N ARG A 197 -4.09 16.99 1.74
CA ARG A 197 -4.13 18.46 1.66
C ARG A 197 -2.73 19.06 1.71
N LEU A 198 -1.91 18.62 2.67
CA LEU A 198 -0.52 19.09 2.82
C LEU A 198 0.31 18.76 1.57
N GLY A 199 0.12 17.58 0.99
CA GLY A 199 0.81 17.15 -0.23
C GLY A 199 0.53 18.06 -1.42
N ALA A 200 -0.67 18.64 -1.50
CA ALA A 200 -1.03 19.58 -2.55
C ALA A 200 -0.21 20.88 -2.48
N TYR A 201 0.36 21.23 -1.33
CA TYR A 201 1.16 22.45 -1.13
C TYR A 201 2.68 22.24 -1.34
N ARG A 202 3.09 21.13 -1.96
CA ARG A 202 4.47 20.85 -2.37
C ARG A 202 5.50 20.86 -1.21
N LEU A 203 5.18 20.24 -0.11
CA LEU A 203 6.14 20.10 0.99
C LEU A 203 7.36 19.26 0.56
N PRO A 204 8.56 19.55 1.09
CA PRO A 204 9.75 18.76 0.75
C PRO A 204 9.60 17.32 1.22
N GLN A 205 9.45 16.43 0.26
CA GLN A 205 9.12 15.02 0.49
C GLN A 205 10.32 14.19 0.95
N PHE A 206 11.54 14.68 0.70
CA PHE A 206 12.78 13.92 0.88
C PHE A 206 13.02 13.45 2.31
N GLY A 207 12.83 14.32 3.30
CA GLY A 207 13.06 14.00 4.72
C GLY A 207 12.08 12.95 5.24
N LEU A 208 10.80 13.18 4.96
CA LEU A 208 9.72 12.28 5.36
C LEU A 208 9.88 10.88 4.71
N GLN A 209 10.28 10.87 3.44
CA GLN A 209 10.51 9.62 2.68
C GLN A 209 11.63 8.79 3.32
N ARG A 210 12.75 9.43 3.70
CA ARG A 210 13.90 8.75 4.33
C ARG A 210 13.55 8.23 5.73
N LEU A 211 12.80 8.99 6.50
CA LEU A 211 12.35 8.58 7.83
C LEU A 211 11.47 7.34 7.74
N LEU A 212 10.49 7.35 6.80
CA LEU A 212 9.66 6.18 6.51
C LEU A 212 10.49 4.99 6.03
N ALA A 213 11.45 5.24 5.14
CA ALA A 213 12.34 4.19 4.61
C ALA A 213 13.10 3.49 5.75
N GLY A 214 13.62 4.26 6.71
CA GLY A 214 14.30 3.71 7.88
C GLY A 214 13.40 2.85 8.74
N LEU A 215 12.17 3.32 8.97
CA LEU A 215 11.19 2.59 9.76
C LEU A 215 10.73 1.30 9.04
N ILE A 216 10.48 1.37 7.73
CA ILE A 216 10.11 0.19 6.92
C ILE A 216 11.28 -0.81 6.89
N LEU A 217 12.52 -0.32 6.79
CA LEU A 217 13.71 -1.17 6.82
C LEU A 217 13.82 -1.94 8.15
N TYR A 218 13.62 -1.23 9.27
CA TYR A 218 13.61 -1.86 10.60
C TYR A 218 12.57 -2.97 10.69
N VAL A 219 11.33 -2.69 10.26
CA VAL A 219 10.24 -3.67 10.28
C VAL A 219 10.54 -4.86 9.35
N SER A 220 11.09 -4.58 8.17
CA SER A 220 11.50 -5.59 7.19
C SER A 220 12.49 -6.60 7.81
N VAL A 221 13.54 -6.08 8.45
CA VAL A 221 14.56 -6.92 9.10
C VAL A 221 13.93 -7.76 10.22
N LYS A 222 13.09 -7.16 11.05
CA LYS A 222 12.37 -7.89 12.12
C LYS A 222 11.54 -9.06 11.56
N LEU A 223 10.80 -8.82 10.50
CA LEU A 223 9.94 -9.84 9.88
C LEU A 223 10.76 -10.98 9.24
N ILE A 224 11.90 -10.65 8.62
CA ILE A 224 12.78 -11.65 7.99
C ILE A 224 13.46 -12.52 9.06
N LEU A 225 13.91 -11.89 10.16
CA LEU A 225 14.57 -12.60 11.26
C LEU A 225 13.58 -13.36 12.16
N GLY A 226 12.28 -13.11 12.05
CA GLY A 226 11.26 -13.77 12.87
C GLY A 226 11.26 -13.32 14.32
N VAL A 227 11.72 -12.09 14.61
CA VAL A 227 11.87 -11.56 15.99
C VAL A 227 10.84 -10.46 16.26
#